data_aeb35edeb21b11a5bcbd635113282ed5
#
_entry.id   aeb35edeb21b11a5bcbd635113282ed5
#
_cell.length_a   1.000
_cell.length_b   1.000
_cell.length_c   1.000
_cell.angle_alpha   90.00
_cell.angle_beta   90.00
_cell.angle_gamma   90.00
#
_symmetry.space_group_name_H-M   'P 1'
#
loop_
_entity.id
_entity.type
_entity.pdbx_description
1 polymer ?
#
loop_
_entity_poly.entity_id
_entity_poly.type
_entity_poly.pdbx_seq_one_letter_code
_entity_poly.pdbx_strand_id
1 'polypeptide(L)'
;MRPPRRAVLGGALAGWLASWQSLAASAAGSGIHTVAPGQSLADALRKAADGDEIHLLAGEHRAQVGVINQKRLTLRGVGGRAVLRADGAHAEGKATLVVRDGDVRIDNIEFRGARVPDGNGAGIRFERGRLHVNRCAFFDNQMGLLTANFSGAELIVSDCEFGQAPERDATGALPHLLYAGRIARLTLTGSAFSGGNDGHLVKSRARENHVRYNQLVDGVGGRASYELEFPNGGIAHVVGNVIGQSEATRNTTMLAFGAEGVDGAEGSDVESRGHALHVVNNTFISQGLRPAIFVRVHDGKLARPVEQRLANNLFIGLGVPDARWSDLVRGNFIASPSVLRDADQGLYALHPMSALRGRGVAPGSARGVDLQPRAAFTPPVGTREITTPDRWSPGAFQD
;
A
#
# COMPACT_ATOMS: atom_id res chain seq x y z
N MET A 1 84.22 31.39 21.84
CA MET A 1 84.71 30.40 22.80
C MET A 1 84.01 29.09 22.56
N ARG A 2 84.74 27.99 22.54
CA ARG A 2 84.33 26.65 22.14
C ARG A 2 83.33 25.98 23.14
N PRO A 3 82.58 24.91 22.67
CA PRO A 3 81.58 24.13 23.45
C PRO A 3 82.22 23.02 24.32
N PRO A 4 81.38 22.33 25.11
CA PRO A 4 81.53 20.87 25.04
C PRO A 4 80.22 20.05 25.06
N ARG A 5 80.24 19.09 24.26
CA ARG A 5 80.23 17.60 24.43
C ARG A 5 78.92 16.92 24.89
N ARG A 6 78.56 16.04 24.03
CA ARG A 6 77.62 14.89 24.05
C ARG A 6 77.63 14.07 25.33
N ALA A 7 76.46 13.59 25.66
CA ALA A 7 76.26 12.29 26.28
C ALA A 7 75.08 11.57 25.59
N VAL A 8 75.42 10.38 25.09
CA VAL A 8 74.52 9.41 24.52
C VAL A 8 74.04 8.50 25.65
N LEU A 9 72.75 8.32 25.82
CA LEU A 9 72.19 7.22 26.60
C LEU A 9 71.07 6.58 25.80
N GLY A 10 71.26 5.33 25.45
CA GLY A 10 70.31 4.47 24.79
C GLY A 10 69.22 4.06 25.74
N GLY A 11 68.02 4.04 25.26
CA GLY A 11 66.84 3.54 25.93
C GLY A 11 66.00 2.71 24.95
N ALA A 12 65.77 1.50 25.29
CA ALA A 12 65.17 0.43 24.51
C ALA A 12 63.76 0.76 24.02
N LEU A 13 63.51 0.55 22.72
CA LEU A 13 62.20 0.49 22.10
C LEU A 13 61.55 -0.85 22.47
N ALA A 14 60.62 -0.83 23.43
CA ALA A 14 59.65 -1.89 23.65
C ALA A 14 58.48 -1.69 22.67
N GLY A 15 58.45 -2.52 21.60
CA GLY A 15 57.36 -2.54 20.64
C GLY A 15 56.09 -3.09 21.25
N TRP A 16 55.06 -2.25 21.32
CA TRP A 16 53.69 -2.71 21.51
C TRP A 16 53.10 -3.03 20.14
N LEU A 17 53.13 -4.31 19.76
CA LEU A 17 52.33 -4.86 18.68
C LEU A 17 50.86 -4.99 19.21
N ALA A 18 50.07 -3.97 19.02
CA ALA A 18 48.64 -4.08 19.15
C ALA A 18 48.14 -4.95 17.97
N SER A 19 47.83 -6.20 18.26
CA SER A 19 47.14 -7.11 17.36
C SER A 19 45.72 -6.58 17.12
N TRP A 20 45.53 -5.91 16.02
CA TRP A 20 44.17 -5.64 15.47
C TRP A 20 43.63 -6.98 14.96
N GLN A 21 42.96 -7.70 15.80
CA GLN A 21 42.06 -8.75 15.35
C GLN A 21 40.87 -8.04 14.67
N SER A 22 40.95 -7.99 13.35
CA SER A 22 39.78 -7.67 12.51
C SER A 22 38.73 -8.73 12.82
N LEU A 23 37.70 -8.35 13.57
CA LEU A 23 36.43 -9.07 13.59
C LEU A 23 35.88 -8.96 12.15
N ALA A 24 36.30 -9.86 11.29
CA ALA A 24 35.57 -10.15 10.07
C ALA A 24 34.19 -10.62 10.53
N ALA A 25 33.20 -9.71 10.51
CA ALA A 25 31.79 -10.10 10.55
C ALA A 25 31.62 -11.01 9.33
N SER A 26 31.66 -12.31 9.57
CA SER A 26 31.25 -13.31 8.60
C SER A 26 29.85 -12.88 8.13
N ALA A 27 29.72 -12.52 6.86
CA ALA A 27 28.43 -12.50 6.21
C ALA A 27 27.96 -13.97 6.22
N ALA A 28 27.27 -14.36 7.29
CA ALA A 28 26.60 -15.64 7.36
C ALA A 28 25.65 -15.67 6.14
N GLY A 29 25.87 -16.61 5.23
CA GLY A 29 24.97 -16.83 4.13
C GLY A 29 23.58 -17.04 4.71
N SER A 30 22.54 -16.44 4.10
CA SER A 30 21.15 -16.59 4.55
C SER A 30 20.79 -18.08 4.52
N GLY A 31 20.35 -18.62 5.66
CA GLY A 31 19.79 -19.97 5.75
C GLY A 31 18.46 -20.06 5.01
N ILE A 32 18.17 -21.23 4.41
CA ILE A 32 16.87 -21.48 3.79
C ILE A 32 16.15 -22.55 4.59
N HIS A 33 14.93 -22.22 5.07
CA HIS A 33 14.04 -23.13 5.77
C HIS A 33 12.84 -23.47 4.86
N THR A 34 12.76 -24.70 4.41
CA THR A 34 11.64 -25.16 3.57
C THR A 34 10.50 -25.71 4.42
N VAL A 35 9.28 -25.28 4.13
CA VAL A 35 8.06 -25.72 4.79
C VAL A 35 7.10 -26.27 3.75
N ALA A 36 6.85 -27.57 3.77
CA ALA A 36 5.85 -28.21 2.93
C ALA A 36 4.46 -28.13 3.57
N PRO A 37 3.36 -28.31 2.80
CA PRO A 37 2.02 -28.47 3.36
C PRO A 37 2.01 -29.55 4.47
N GLY A 38 1.38 -29.23 5.61
CA GLY A 38 1.36 -30.09 6.80
C GLY A 38 2.56 -29.92 7.75
N GLN A 39 3.60 -29.20 7.36
CA GLN A 39 4.71 -28.83 8.26
C GLN A 39 4.43 -27.52 9.00
N SER A 40 5.07 -27.33 10.14
CA SER A 40 4.83 -26.16 11.01
C SER A 40 5.59 -24.93 10.54
N LEU A 41 4.87 -23.89 10.10
CA LEU A 41 5.44 -22.57 9.85
C LEU A 41 6.01 -21.93 11.13
N ALA A 42 5.32 -22.09 12.27
CA ALA A 42 5.78 -21.54 13.53
C ALA A 42 7.14 -22.11 13.96
N ASP A 43 7.39 -23.41 13.68
CA ASP A 43 8.67 -24.03 13.99
C ASP A 43 9.79 -23.51 13.09
N ALA A 44 9.51 -23.30 11.82
CA ALA A 44 10.46 -22.70 10.89
C ALA A 44 10.81 -21.27 11.30
N LEU A 45 9.80 -20.47 11.68
CA LEU A 45 10.01 -19.09 12.18
C LEU A 45 10.85 -19.04 13.46
N ARG A 46 10.66 -20.03 14.38
CA ARG A 46 11.49 -20.08 15.61
C ARG A 46 12.94 -20.45 15.34
N LYS A 47 13.22 -21.22 14.30
CA LYS A 47 14.58 -21.67 13.93
C LYS A 47 15.31 -20.64 13.06
N ALA A 48 14.59 -19.83 12.32
CA ALA A 48 15.18 -18.86 11.40
C ALA A 48 15.94 -17.76 12.15
N ALA A 49 17.13 -17.45 11.69
CA ALA A 49 17.96 -16.34 12.12
C ALA A 49 17.67 -15.06 11.32
N ASP A 50 18.27 -13.95 11.74
CA ASP A 50 18.21 -12.69 11.01
C ASP A 50 18.89 -12.81 9.64
N GLY A 51 18.13 -12.53 8.59
CA GLY A 51 18.59 -12.61 7.19
C GLY A 51 18.21 -13.90 6.48
N ASP A 52 17.63 -14.88 7.19
CA ASP A 52 17.20 -16.14 6.58
C ASP A 52 15.98 -15.97 5.66
N GLU A 53 15.77 -17.00 4.83
CA GLU A 53 14.59 -17.15 4.01
C GLU A 53 13.76 -18.35 4.46
N ILE A 54 12.43 -18.20 4.49
CA ILE A 54 11.48 -19.31 4.66
C ILE A 54 10.76 -19.51 3.32
N HIS A 55 10.91 -20.69 2.77
CA HIS A 55 10.30 -21.13 1.53
C HIS A 55 9.08 -22.01 1.83
N LEU A 56 7.87 -21.46 1.61
CA LEU A 56 6.64 -22.24 1.64
C LEU A 56 6.46 -22.92 0.28
N LEU A 57 6.44 -24.23 0.25
CA LEU A 57 6.13 -24.97 -0.99
C LEU A 57 4.69 -24.70 -1.41
N ALA A 58 4.46 -24.67 -2.73
CA ALA A 58 3.13 -24.49 -3.30
C ALA A 58 2.12 -25.48 -2.71
N GLY A 59 0.90 -25.02 -2.48
CA GLY A 59 -0.20 -25.81 -1.91
C GLY A 59 -0.84 -25.17 -0.69
N GLU A 60 -1.80 -25.86 -0.07
CA GLU A 60 -2.53 -25.37 1.09
C GLU A 60 -1.81 -25.72 2.41
N HIS A 61 -1.46 -24.68 3.17
CA HIS A 61 -0.93 -24.74 4.52
C HIS A 61 -2.07 -24.42 5.50
N ARG A 62 -2.75 -25.46 5.97
CA ARG A 62 -3.96 -25.33 6.79
C ARG A 62 -3.63 -25.09 8.25
N ALA A 63 -4.36 -24.18 8.91
CA ALA A 63 -4.18 -23.78 10.30
C ALA A 63 -2.73 -23.37 10.64
N GLN A 64 -1.97 -22.90 9.63
CA GLN A 64 -0.61 -22.43 9.84
C GLN A 64 -0.60 -20.93 10.12
N VAL A 65 -0.09 -20.58 11.29
CA VAL A 65 0.03 -19.19 11.74
C VAL A 65 1.44 -18.93 12.27
N GLY A 66 1.85 -17.67 12.34
CA GLY A 66 3.19 -17.38 12.80
C GLY A 66 3.40 -15.93 13.26
N VAL A 67 4.48 -15.75 14.02
CA VAL A 67 4.97 -14.44 14.46
C VAL A 67 6.41 -14.28 13.97
N ILE A 68 6.66 -13.24 13.19
CA ILE A 68 7.99 -12.87 12.74
C ILE A 68 8.59 -11.90 13.74
N ASN A 69 9.70 -12.29 14.36
CA ASN A 69 10.45 -11.49 15.33
C ASN A 69 11.86 -11.09 14.80
N GLN A 70 12.25 -11.66 13.67
CA GLN A 70 13.54 -11.39 13.03
C GLN A 70 13.65 -9.94 12.56
N LYS A 71 14.86 -9.37 12.67
CA LYS A 71 15.19 -8.03 12.15
C LYS A 71 15.18 -7.97 10.62
N ARG A 72 15.49 -9.09 9.98
CA ARG A 72 15.41 -9.28 8.53
C ARG A 72 14.96 -10.70 8.24
N LEU A 73 13.91 -10.84 7.42
CA LEU A 73 13.43 -12.15 7.00
C LEU A 73 12.74 -12.02 5.64
N THR A 74 12.92 -13.05 4.81
CA THR A 74 12.10 -13.23 3.62
C THR A 74 11.23 -14.47 3.78
N LEU A 75 9.93 -14.33 3.60
CA LEU A 75 8.97 -15.43 3.54
C LEU A 75 8.37 -15.47 2.14
N ARG A 76 8.53 -16.58 1.42
CA ARG A 76 8.03 -16.67 0.04
C ARG A 76 7.42 -18.01 -0.31
N GLY A 77 6.40 -17.98 -1.19
CA GLY A 77 5.87 -19.16 -1.87
C GLY A 77 6.76 -19.58 -3.04
N VAL A 78 7.18 -20.85 -3.09
CA VAL A 78 8.07 -21.41 -4.11
C VAL A 78 7.45 -22.61 -4.82
N GLY A 79 7.76 -22.77 -6.12
CA GLY A 79 7.13 -23.79 -6.97
C GLY A 79 5.69 -23.48 -7.36
N GLY A 80 5.20 -22.30 -7.02
CA GLY A 80 3.85 -21.80 -7.19
C GLY A 80 3.42 -20.98 -5.98
N ARG A 81 2.17 -20.50 -5.94
CA ARG A 81 1.62 -19.74 -4.81
C ARG A 81 1.35 -20.69 -3.64
N ALA A 82 1.86 -20.35 -2.45
CA ALA A 82 1.51 -21.01 -1.21
C ALA A 82 0.24 -20.37 -0.62
N VAL A 83 -0.69 -21.16 -0.10
CA VAL A 83 -1.95 -20.68 0.47
C VAL A 83 -1.95 -20.93 1.97
N LEU A 84 -1.85 -19.87 2.77
CA LEU A 84 -2.03 -19.91 4.22
C LEU A 84 -3.52 -19.79 4.54
N ARG A 85 -4.17 -20.91 4.87
CA ARG A 85 -5.56 -20.93 5.34
C ARG A 85 -5.58 -20.88 6.85
N ALA A 86 -6.27 -19.90 7.40
CA ALA A 86 -6.37 -19.73 8.84
C ALA A 86 -7.12 -20.89 9.51
N ASP A 87 -8.22 -21.37 8.93
CA ASP A 87 -9.07 -22.46 9.45
C ASP A 87 -9.35 -22.33 10.97
N GLY A 88 -9.63 -21.10 11.43
CA GLY A 88 -9.87 -20.75 12.83
C GLY A 88 -8.61 -20.51 13.67
N ALA A 89 -7.42 -20.84 13.18
CA ALA A 89 -6.17 -20.51 13.88
C ALA A 89 -5.79 -19.04 13.70
N HIS A 90 -5.15 -18.49 14.71
CA HIS A 90 -4.64 -17.12 14.67
C HIS A 90 -3.39 -16.97 15.54
N ALA A 91 -2.45 -16.13 15.11
CA ALA A 91 -1.32 -15.69 15.93
C ALA A 91 -1.78 -14.52 16.82
N GLU A 92 -1.60 -14.65 18.13
CA GLU A 92 -1.81 -13.61 19.15
C GLU A 92 -3.22 -12.97 19.17
N GLY A 93 -4.25 -13.68 18.73
CA GLY A 93 -5.59 -13.09 18.60
C GLY A 93 -5.67 -11.97 17.56
N LYS A 94 -4.75 -11.92 16.57
CA LYS A 94 -4.62 -10.79 15.64
C LYS A 94 -4.68 -11.16 14.17
N ALA A 95 -3.97 -12.23 13.76
CA ALA A 95 -3.75 -12.49 12.34
C ALA A 95 -3.33 -13.92 12.04
N THR A 96 -3.32 -14.29 10.76
CA THR A 96 -2.60 -15.47 10.28
C THR A 96 -1.09 -15.28 10.46
N LEU A 97 -0.56 -14.11 10.11
CA LEU A 97 0.84 -13.76 10.28
C LEU A 97 0.98 -12.41 10.99
N VAL A 98 1.74 -12.37 12.08
CA VAL A 98 2.10 -11.15 12.79
C VAL A 98 3.55 -10.79 12.50
N VAL A 99 3.80 -9.58 12.00
CA VAL A 99 5.14 -9.01 11.80
C VAL A 99 5.38 -7.97 12.88
N ARG A 100 6.26 -8.29 13.85
CA ARG A 100 6.46 -7.43 15.01
C ARG A 100 7.36 -6.23 14.74
N ASP A 101 8.45 -6.46 13.98
CA ASP A 101 9.46 -5.42 13.69
C ASP A 101 10.35 -5.88 12.53
N GLY A 102 11.31 -5.05 12.15
CA GLY A 102 12.36 -5.40 11.21
C GLY A 102 12.09 -4.94 9.75
N ASP A 103 12.95 -5.39 8.86
CA ASP A 103 12.79 -5.27 7.39
C ASP A 103 12.41 -6.66 6.86
N VAL A 104 11.10 -6.86 6.67
CA VAL A 104 10.52 -8.15 6.31
C VAL A 104 9.96 -8.10 4.90
N ARG A 105 10.19 -9.17 4.14
CA ARG A 105 9.66 -9.35 2.78
C ARG A 105 8.77 -10.58 2.74
N ILE A 106 7.56 -10.41 2.18
CA ILE A 106 6.58 -11.47 1.98
C ILE A 106 6.22 -11.50 0.51
N ASP A 107 6.43 -12.63 -0.14
CA ASP A 107 6.33 -12.76 -1.58
C ASP A 107 5.55 -14.01 -1.99
N ASN A 108 4.62 -13.88 -2.94
CA ASN A 108 3.90 -14.98 -3.60
C ASN A 108 3.13 -15.91 -2.63
N ILE A 109 2.40 -15.32 -1.67
CA ILE A 109 1.59 -16.06 -0.69
C ILE A 109 0.15 -15.56 -0.73
N GLU A 110 -0.81 -16.49 -0.63
CA GLU A 110 -2.22 -16.18 -0.40
C GLU A 110 -2.56 -16.35 1.07
N PHE A 111 -3.24 -15.37 1.66
CA PHE A 111 -3.78 -15.38 3.02
C PHE A 111 -5.30 -15.47 2.96
N ARG A 112 -5.87 -16.50 3.58
CA ARG A 112 -7.30 -16.76 3.47
C ARG A 112 -7.95 -17.14 4.79
N GLY A 113 -9.12 -16.53 5.06
CA GLY A 113 -10.02 -16.95 6.12
C GLY A 113 -9.62 -16.52 7.52
N ALA A 114 -8.82 -15.45 7.68
CA ALA A 114 -8.41 -14.95 9.00
C ALA A 114 -9.62 -14.42 9.77
N ARG A 115 -9.84 -14.95 10.99
CA ARG A 115 -10.89 -14.58 11.91
C ARG A 115 -10.35 -14.52 13.33
N VAL A 116 -10.75 -13.49 14.08
CA VAL A 116 -10.50 -13.37 15.52
C VAL A 116 -11.75 -12.84 16.22
N PRO A 117 -11.90 -13.08 17.55
CA PRO A 117 -13.09 -12.66 18.28
C PRO A 117 -13.43 -11.16 18.17
N ASP A 118 -12.42 -10.29 18.07
CA ASP A 118 -12.60 -8.84 17.99
C ASP A 118 -13.04 -8.34 16.59
N GLY A 119 -13.26 -9.23 15.62
CA GLY A 119 -13.71 -8.89 14.28
C GLY A 119 -12.65 -8.21 13.38
N ASN A 120 -11.38 -8.26 13.76
CA ASN A 120 -10.28 -7.59 13.05
C ASN A 120 -9.14 -8.54 12.63
N GLY A 121 -9.44 -9.84 12.52
CA GLY A 121 -8.51 -10.89 12.12
C GLY A 121 -7.91 -10.61 10.74
N ALA A 122 -6.60 -10.41 10.70
CA ALA A 122 -5.92 -10.04 9.48
C ALA A 122 -5.19 -11.22 8.81
N GLY A 123 -5.08 -11.18 7.48
CA GLY A 123 -4.11 -12.04 6.80
C GLY A 123 -2.70 -11.74 7.32
N ILE A 124 -2.33 -10.45 7.33
CA ILE A 124 -1.09 -9.96 7.96
C ILE A 124 -1.42 -8.84 8.94
N ARG A 125 -0.93 -8.95 10.18
CA ARG A 125 -0.83 -7.86 11.14
C ARG A 125 0.60 -7.34 11.18
N PHE A 126 0.81 -6.07 10.77
CA PHE A 126 2.11 -5.41 10.79
C PHE A 126 2.19 -4.39 11.92
N GLU A 127 3.13 -4.54 12.84
CA GLU A 127 3.20 -3.70 14.03
C GLU A 127 4.20 -2.55 13.89
N ARG A 128 5.43 -2.80 13.40
CA ARG A 128 6.45 -1.77 13.17
C ARG A 128 7.56 -2.23 12.23
N GLY A 129 8.47 -1.31 11.88
CA GLY A 129 9.60 -1.58 10.98
C GLY A 129 9.25 -1.26 9.53
N ARG A 130 9.78 -2.04 8.59
CA ARG A 130 9.49 -1.96 7.16
C ARG A 130 8.97 -3.30 6.66
N LEU A 131 7.81 -3.29 6.04
CA LEU A 131 7.21 -4.48 5.46
C LEU A 131 7.03 -4.31 3.95
N HIS A 132 7.60 -5.26 3.19
CA HIS A 132 7.38 -5.39 1.76
C HIS A 132 6.47 -6.60 1.49
N VAL A 133 5.34 -6.38 0.86
CA VAL A 133 4.39 -7.43 0.44
C VAL A 133 4.27 -7.38 -1.07
N ASN A 134 4.68 -8.44 -1.74
CA ASN A 134 4.74 -8.50 -3.19
C ASN A 134 4.07 -9.77 -3.72
N ARG A 135 3.30 -9.65 -4.81
CA ARG A 135 2.62 -10.77 -5.49
C ARG A 135 1.78 -11.66 -4.55
N CYS A 136 1.27 -11.09 -3.47
CA CYS A 136 0.43 -11.77 -2.49
C CYS A 136 -1.05 -11.61 -2.80
N ALA A 137 -1.88 -12.49 -2.22
CA ALA A 137 -3.33 -12.38 -2.30
C ALA A 137 -3.97 -12.46 -0.91
N PHE A 138 -5.08 -11.75 -0.72
CA PHE A 138 -5.79 -11.64 0.54
C PHE A 138 -7.28 -11.81 0.30
N PHE A 139 -7.83 -12.98 0.64
CA PHE A 139 -9.23 -13.28 0.41
C PHE A 139 -9.94 -13.76 1.67
N ASP A 140 -11.18 -13.34 1.84
CA ASP A 140 -12.02 -13.80 2.93
C ASP A 140 -11.39 -13.61 4.33
N ASN A 141 -10.69 -12.51 4.55
CA ASN A 141 -10.15 -12.13 5.86
C ASN A 141 -10.99 -11.01 6.47
N GLN A 142 -11.19 -10.97 7.80
CA GLN A 142 -11.84 -9.81 8.44
C GLN A 142 -11.11 -8.50 8.11
N MET A 143 -9.77 -8.57 8.03
CA MET A 143 -8.89 -7.55 7.45
C MET A 143 -7.92 -8.23 6.50
N GLY A 144 -7.75 -7.74 5.28
CA GLY A 144 -6.72 -8.32 4.40
C GLY A 144 -5.33 -8.08 4.99
N LEU A 145 -4.92 -6.83 5.07
CA LEU A 145 -3.69 -6.38 5.73
C LEU A 145 -4.01 -5.24 6.69
N LEU A 146 -3.57 -5.36 7.95
CA LEU A 146 -3.82 -4.38 9.00
C LEU A 146 -2.52 -3.99 9.69
N THR A 147 -2.24 -2.67 9.80
CA THR A 147 -1.09 -2.21 10.57
C THR A 147 -1.48 -1.73 11.97
N ALA A 148 -0.51 -1.72 12.88
CA ALA A 148 -0.61 -0.96 14.12
C ALA A 148 -0.37 0.54 13.86
N ASN A 149 -0.54 1.34 14.91
CA ASN A 149 -0.22 2.75 14.91
C ASN A 149 1.22 2.96 15.40
N PHE A 150 2.18 2.95 14.49
CA PHE A 150 3.59 3.24 14.80
C PHE A 150 4.16 4.21 13.77
N SER A 151 4.39 5.43 14.18
CA SER A 151 4.71 6.57 13.30
C SER A 151 6.01 6.41 12.49
N GLY A 152 6.88 5.46 12.84
CA GLY A 152 8.11 5.12 12.10
C GLY A 152 7.94 3.96 11.10
N ALA A 153 6.79 3.27 11.08
CA ALA A 153 6.61 2.12 10.20
C ALA A 153 6.41 2.52 8.73
N GLU A 154 6.92 1.68 7.83
CA GLU A 154 6.72 1.82 6.38
C GLU A 154 6.14 0.53 5.79
N LEU A 155 5.04 0.66 5.05
CA LEU A 155 4.37 -0.44 4.36
C LEU A 155 4.46 -0.25 2.85
N ILE A 156 5.02 -1.24 2.16
CA ILE A 156 5.15 -1.28 0.70
C ILE A 156 4.40 -2.50 0.20
N VAL A 157 3.37 -2.28 -0.63
CA VAL A 157 2.53 -3.32 -1.23
C VAL A 157 2.61 -3.18 -2.73
N SER A 158 3.01 -4.24 -3.42
CA SER A 158 3.10 -4.26 -4.87
C SER A 158 2.54 -5.55 -5.48
N ASP A 159 1.84 -5.39 -6.60
CA ASP A 159 1.35 -6.49 -7.42
C ASP A 159 0.52 -7.51 -6.62
N CYS A 160 -0.30 -7.01 -5.68
CA CYS A 160 -1.11 -7.82 -4.77
C CYS A 160 -2.58 -7.78 -5.15
N GLU A 161 -3.30 -8.82 -4.76
CA GLU A 161 -4.73 -8.96 -4.96
C GLU A 161 -5.47 -8.99 -3.62
N PHE A 162 -6.54 -8.19 -3.49
CA PHE A 162 -7.36 -8.11 -2.29
C PHE A 162 -8.83 -8.25 -2.66
N GLY A 163 -9.55 -9.10 -1.92
CA GLY A 163 -10.96 -9.28 -2.24
C GLY A 163 -11.73 -10.17 -1.28
N GLN A 164 -12.99 -10.40 -1.65
CA GLN A 164 -13.89 -11.29 -0.94
C GLN A 164 -13.99 -10.93 0.56
N ALA A 165 -14.20 -9.64 0.88
CA ALA A 165 -14.44 -9.24 2.25
C ALA A 165 -15.64 -10.00 2.83
N PRO A 166 -15.53 -10.58 4.05
CA PRO A 166 -16.64 -11.29 4.67
C PRO A 166 -17.76 -10.32 5.00
N GLU A 167 -18.93 -10.87 5.31
CA GLU A 167 -19.98 -10.08 5.90
C GLU A 167 -19.57 -9.58 7.29
N ARG A 168 -20.10 -8.40 7.65
CA ARG A 168 -19.89 -7.82 8.95
C ARG A 168 -20.49 -8.74 10.02
N ASP A 169 -19.69 -9.08 11.02
CA ASP A 169 -20.09 -9.92 12.12
C ASP A 169 -20.72 -9.12 13.29
N ALA A 170 -21.08 -9.81 14.37
CA ALA A 170 -21.71 -9.23 15.54
C ALA A 170 -20.82 -8.24 16.31
N THR A 171 -19.50 -8.22 16.08
CA THR A 171 -18.59 -7.26 16.72
C THR A 171 -18.81 -5.84 16.23
N GLY A 172 -19.38 -5.72 15.03
CA GLY A 172 -19.58 -4.45 14.36
C GLY A 172 -18.33 -3.88 13.69
N ALA A 173 -17.20 -4.57 13.75
CA ALA A 173 -16.00 -4.17 13.00
C ALA A 173 -16.25 -4.19 11.49
N LEU A 174 -15.66 -3.25 10.79
CA LEU A 174 -15.80 -3.14 9.33
C LEU A 174 -14.67 -3.91 8.64
N PRO A 175 -14.96 -4.83 7.72
CA PRO A 175 -13.95 -5.63 7.05
C PRO A 175 -13.23 -4.81 5.96
N HIS A 176 -12.14 -4.16 6.31
CA HIS A 176 -11.30 -3.45 5.34
C HIS A 176 -10.36 -4.40 4.60
N LEU A 177 -10.21 -4.25 3.28
CA LEU A 177 -9.26 -5.07 2.53
C LEU A 177 -7.81 -4.69 2.84
N LEU A 178 -7.50 -3.38 2.91
CA LEU A 178 -6.22 -2.86 3.42
C LEU A 178 -6.48 -1.71 4.38
N TYR A 179 -5.97 -1.82 5.60
CA TYR A 179 -6.02 -0.73 6.57
C TYR A 179 -4.63 -0.42 7.11
N ALA A 180 -4.05 0.67 6.64
CA ALA A 180 -2.84 1.25 7.21
C ALA A 180 -3.23 2.21 8.34
N GLY A 181 -2.79 1.92 9.56
CA GLY A 181 -2.90 2.80 10.71
C GLY A 181 -1.99 4.03 10.60
N ARG A 182 -1.73 4.69 11.74
CA ARG A 182 -0.84 5.87 11.80
C ARG A 182 0.62 5.46 11.66
N ILE A 183 1.06 5.23 10.42
CA ILE A 183 2.43 4.88 10.05
C ILE A 183 3.11 6.03 9.30
N ALA A 184 4.43 5.93 9.10
CA ALA A 184 5.19 6.93 8.35
C ALA A 184 4.74 7.01 6.89
N ARG A 185 4.70 5.85 6.21
CA ARG A 185 4.43 5.81 4.76
C ARG A 185 3.72 4.55 4.35
N LEU A 186 2.73 4.72 3.45
CA LEU A 186 2.15 3.67 2.62
C LEU A 186 2.58 3.87 1.17
N THR A 187 3.16 2.84 0.55
CA THR A 187 3.38 2.76 -0.91
C THR A 187 2.57 1.59 -1.44
N LEU A 188 1.62 1.87 -2.34
CA LEU A 188 0.72 0.87 -2.93
C LEU A 188 0.78 0.98 -4.46
N THR A 189 1.21 -0.09 -5.12
CA THR A 189 1.46 -0.07 -6.57
C THR A 189 1.01 -1.38 -7.23
N GLY A 190 0.44 -1.30 -8.43
CA GLY A 190 0.15 -2.46 -9.28
C GLY A 190 -0.83 -3.47 -8.70
N SER A 191 -1.59 -3.08 -7.68
CA SER A 191 -2.46 -3.99 -6.94
C SER A 191 -3.92 -3.85 -7.33
N ALA A 192 -4.68 -4.94 -7.19
CA ALA A 192 -6.11 -5.01 -7.50
C ALA A 192 -6.93 -5.22 -6.22
N PHE A 193 -8.05 -4.51 -6.12
CA PHE A 193 -8.99 -4.57 -5.01
C PHE A 193 -10.41 -4.71 -5.53
N SER A 194 -11.16 -5.69 -5.00
CA SER A 194 -12.57 -5.90 -5.38
C SER A 194 -13.34 -6.63 -4.28
N GLY A 195 -14.68 -6.62 -4.37
CA GLY A 195 -15.53 -7.37 -3.47
C GLY A 195 -15.43 -6.92 -2.02
N GLY A 196 -15.45 -5.61 -1.79
CA GLY A 196 -15.57 -5.01 -0.48
C GLY A 196 -16.97 -5.25 0.12
N ASN A 197 -17.07 -5.21 1.45
CA ASN A 197 -18.33 -5.42 2.14
C ASN A 197 -18.46 -4.53 3.39
N ASP A 198 -19.16 -3.42 3.28
CA ASP A 198 -19.33 -2.36 4.29
C ASP A 198 -18.04 -1.66 4.75
N GLY A 199 -16.88 -2.32 4.66
CA GLY A 199 -15.57 -1.72 4.88
C GLY A 199 -15.05 -0.96 3.66
N HIS A 200 -13.79 -0.54 3.71
CA HIS A 200 -13.14 0.17 2.60
C HIS A 200 -12.26 -0.78 1.81
N LEU A 201 -12.07 -0.53 0.51
CA LEU A 201 -11.03 -1.23 -0.22
C LEU A 201 -9.65 -0.84 0.32
N VAL A 202 -9.39 0.47 0.45
CA VAL A 202 -8.16 0.98 1.06
C VAL A 202 -8.48 2.11 2.04
N LYS A 203 -8.10 1.93 3.31
CA LYS A 203 -8.11 2.97 4.35
C LYS A 203 -6.69 3.24 4.81
N SER A 204 -6.24 4.50 4.79
CA SER A 204 -4.89 4.83 5.24
C SER A 204 -4.85 6.06 6.12
N ARG A 205 -4.28 5.89 7.31
CA ARG A 205 -3.93 6.97 8.24
C ARG A 205 -2.43 7.30 8.19
N ALA A 206 -1.71 6.77 7.20
CA ALA A 206 -0.30 7.04 7.02
C ALA A 206 -0.06 8.54 6.78
N ARG A 207 1.05 9.05 7.34
CA ARG A 207 1.45 10.45 7.17
C ARG A 207 1.73 10.80 5.71
N GLU A 208 2.30 9.84 4.95
CA GLU A 208 2.58 9.97 3.52
C GLU A 208 2.05 8.75 2.78
N ASN A 209 1.35 8.98 1.66
CA ASN A 209 0.70 7.97 0.88
C ASN A 209 1.08 8.09 -0.60
N HIS A 210 1.63 7.02 -1.17
CA HIS A 210 1.87 6.87 -2.61
C HIS A 210 0.99 5.75 -3.14
N VAL A 211 -0.13 6.09 -3.75
CA VAL A 211 -1.08 5.15 -4.32
C VAL A 211 -1.02 5.29 -5.85
N ARG A 212 -0.36 4.34 -6.51
CA ARG A 212 -0.05 4.49 -7.94
C ARG A 212 -0.36 3.24 -8.75
N TYR A 213 -1.00 3.43 -9.90
CA TYR A 213 -1.19 2.36 -10.90
C TYR A 213 -1.91 1.13 -10.35
N ASN A 214 -2.93 1.34 -9.49
CA ASN A 214 -3.75 0.28 -8.93
C ASN A 214 -5.12 0.23 -9.60
N GLN A 215 -5.79 -0.88 -9.47
CA GLN A 215 -7.20 -1.03 -9.77
C GLN A 215 -7.98 -1.24 -8.46
N LEU A 216 -8.66 -0.19 -8.01
CA LEU A 216 -9.54 -0.15 -6.84
C LEU A 216 -10.98 -0.15 -7.35
N VAL A 217 -11.43 -1.28 -7.90
CA VAL A 217 -12.74 -1.42 -8.52
C VAL A 217 -13.53 -2.48 -7.79
N ASP A 218 -14.58 -2.07 -7.06
CA ASP A 218 -15.30 -2.96 -6.16
C ASP A 218 -16.01 -4.11 -6.89
N GLY A 219 -16.34 -3.91 -8.16
CA GLY A 219 -16.92 -4.94 -9.03
C GLY A 219 -18.39 -5.19 -8.75
N VAL A 220 -18.96 -6.14 -9.50
CA VAL A 220 -20.38 -6.47 -9.42
C VAL A 220 -20.74 -7.01 -8.03
N GLY A 221 -21.74 -6.40 -7.40
CA GLY A 221 -22.19 -6.78 -6.06
C GLY A 221 -21.29 -6.37 -4.91
N GLY A 222 -20.18 -5.72 -5.17
CA GLY A 222 -19.32 -5.14 -4.14
C GLY A 222 -20.05 -4.02 -3.39
N ARG A 223 -19.83 -3.95 -2.08
CA ARG A 223 -20.52 -3.02 -1.17
C ARG A 223 -19.55 -2.21 -0.32
N ALA A 224 -18.37 -1.92 -0.86
CA ALA A 224 -17.40 -1.09 -0.17
C ALA A 224 -18.02 0.26 0.24
N SER A 225 -17.60 0.78 1.39
CA SER A 225 -18.01 2.11 1.83
C SER A 225 -17.22 3.19 1.08
N TYR A 226 -15.90 3.10 1.05
CA TYR A 226 -15.04 3.93 0.22
C TYR A 226 -14.07 3.04 -0.56
N GLU A 227 -13.75 3.39 -1.78
CA GLU A 227 -12.69 2.74 -2.54
C GLU A 227 -11.31 3.18 -2.02
N LEU A 228 -11.19 4.46 -1.62
CA LEU A 228 -9.94 5.01 -1.06
C LEU A 228 -10.24 6.10 -0.02
N GLU A 229 -9.73 5.93 1.19
CA GLU A 229 -9.91 6.93 2.25
C GLU A 229 -8.60 7.28 2.95
N PHE A 230 -8.40 8.60 3.16
CA PHE A 230 -7.36 9.19 4.02
C PHE A 230 -8.04 9.97 5.15
N PRO A 231 -8.54 9.29 6.21
CA PRO A 231 -9.49 9.89 7.16
C PRO A 231 -8.92 11.05 7.97
N ASN A 232 -7.61 11.05 8.23
CA ASN A 232 -6.94 12.10 9.01
C ASN A 232 -6.10 13.05 8.13
N GLY A 233 -6.27 13.01 6.80
CA GLY A 233 -5.46 13.81 5.89
C GLY A 233 -4.04 13.27 5.70
N GLY A 234 -3.01 14.09 5.88
CA GLY A 234 -1.62 13.76 5.56
C GLY A 234 -1.21 14.26 4.17
N ILE A 235 -0.22 13.63 3.57
CA ILE A 235 0.23 13.91 2.20
C ILE A 235 -0.13 12.70 1.35
N ALA A 236 -0.95 12.86 0.32
CA ALA A 236 -1.38 11.77 -0.56
C ALA A 236 -1.12 12.08 -2.04
N HIS A 237 -0.40 11.17 -2.70
CA HIS A 237 -0.15 11.16 -4.14
C HIS A 237 -0.90 9.99 -4.76
N VAL A 238 -2.02 10.27 -5.42
CA VAL A 238 -2.91 9.30 -6.07
C VAL A 238 -2.75 9.47 -7.59
N VAL A 239 -1.99 8.57 -8.21
CA VAL A 239 -1.55 8.76 -9.61
C VAL A 239 -1.77 7.52 -10.46
N GLY A 240 -2.47 7.64 -11.57
CA GLY A 240 -2.60 6.58 -12.56
C GLY A 240 -3.44 5.39 -12.12
N ASN A 241 -4.36 5.56 -11.16
CA ASN A 241 -5.22 4.48 -10.68
C ASN A 241 -6.55 4.44 -11.43
N VAL A 242 -7.15 3.27 -11.46
CA VAL A 242 -8.58 3.09 -11.77
C VAL A 242 -9.32 2.91 -10.45
N ILE A 243 -10.31 3.75 -10.20
CA ILE A 243 -11.10 3.75 -8.95
C ILE A 243 -12.57 3.63 -9.34
N GLY A 244 -13.22 2.53 -8.97
CA GLY A 244 -14.54 2.21 -9.46
C GLY A 244 -15.49 1.74 -8.37
N GLN A 245 -16.65 2.38 -8.34
CA GLN A 245 -17.73 2.11 -7.40
C GLN A 245 -18.80 1.26 -8.06
N SER A 246 -19.25 0.19 -7.37
CA SER A 246 -20.33 -0.65 -7.83
C SER A 246 -21.71 0.06 -7.67
N GLU A 247 -22.74 -0.51 -8.32
CA GLU A 247 -24.13 -0.08 -8.13
C GLU A 247 -24.67 -0.39 -6.72
N ALA A 248 -24.11 -1.39 -6.05
CA ALA A 248 -24.55 -1.86 -4.73
C ALA A 248 -23.90 -1.08 -3.56
N THR A 249 -22.96 -0.17 -3.84
CA THR A 249 -22.30 0.63 -2.81
C THR A 249 -23.30 1.36 -1.91
N ARG A 250 -22.99 1.43 -0.62
CA ARG A 250 -23.80 2.17 0.35
C ARG A 250 -23.39 3.63 0.51
N ASN A 251 -22.14 3.94 0.18
CA ASN A 251 -21.60 5.30 0.22
C ASN A 251 -21.30 5.79 -1.20
N THR A 252 -21.76 6.99 -1.50
CA THR A 252 -21.56 7.57 -2.84
C THR A 252 -20.22 8.25 -3.03
N THR A 253 -19.37 8.36 -2.00
CA THR A 253 -18.05 8.97 -2.10
C THR A 253 -17.00 7.90 -2.38
N MET A 254 -16.23 8.06 -3.45
CA MET A 254 -15.18 7.10 -3.84
C MET A 254 -13.86 7.37 -3.12
N LEU A 255 -13.34 8.59 -3.24
CA LEU A 255 -12.14 9.04 -2.54
C LEU A 255 -12.51 10.10 -1.51
N ALA A 256 -12.21 9.84 -0.23
CA ALA A 256 -12.40 10.79 0.86
C ALA A 256 -11.07 11.18 1.50
N PHE A 257 -10.92 12.47 1.82
CA PHE A 257 -9.72 13.03 2.46
C PHE A 257 -10.11 13.91 3.65
N GLY A 258 -9.62 13.58 4.85
CA GLY A 258 -9.85 14.35 6.07
C GLY A 258 -11.23 14.14 6.71
N ALA A 259 -11.95 13.06 6.40
CA ALA A 259 -13.32 12.85 6.85
C ALA A 259 -13.47 12.72 8.37
N GLU A 260 -12.48 12.19 9.07
CA GLU A 260 -12.47 12.06 10.53
C GLU A 260 -11.75 13.22 11.24
N GLY A 261 -11.10 14.12 10.47
CA GLY A 261 -10.36 15.24 11.02
C GLY A 261 -9.02 14.85 11.64
N VAL A 262 -8.43 15.76 12.42
CA VAL A 262 -7.15 15.52 13.11
C VAL A 262 -7.45 15.10 14.54
N ASP A 263 -6.95 13.95 14.97
CA ASP A 263 -7.03 13.53 16.37
C ASP A 263 -5.99 14.30 17.21
N GLY A 264 -6.44 15.01 18.24
CA GLY A 264 -5.74 16.07 18.93
C GLY A 264 -4.38 15.77 19.60
N ALA A 265 -3.99 14.51 19.79
CA ALA A 265 -2.71 14.19 20.48
C ALA A 265 -1.56 13.82 19.51
N GLU A 266 -1.85 13.48 18.26
CA GLU A 266 -0.86 13.00 17.29
C GLU A 266 -0.74 13.92 16.07
N GLY A 267 -1.47 15.04 16.07
CA GLY A 267 -1.57 15.99 14.96
C GLY A 267 -0.31 16.80 14.70
N SER A 268 0.58 16.93 15.66
CA SER A 268 1.67 17.92 15.59
C SER A 268 2.63 17.71 14.41
N ASP A 269 2.94 16.47 14.06
CA ASP A 269 3.87 16.16 12.96
C ASP A 269 3.22 16.28 11.58
N VAL A 270 1.97 15.86 11.44
CA VAL A 270 1.18 16.00 10.20
C VAL A 270 0.80 17.46 10.02
N GLU A 271 0.38 18.14 11.09
CA GLU A 271 0.02 19.55 11.07
C GLU A 271 1.20 20.46 10.74
N SER A 272 2.42 20.16 11.23
CA SER A 272 3.62 20.95 10.93
C SER A 272 3.96 20.95 9.43
N ARG A 273 3.73 19.84 8.72
CA ARG A 273 3.99 19.67 7.28
C ARG A 273 2.83 20.11 6.40
N GLY A 274 1.64 20.32 6.99
CA GLY A 274 0.39 20.58 6.29
C GLY A 274 -0.16 19.38 5.56
N HIS A 275 -1.40 19.50 5.08
CA HIS A 275 -2.11 18.46 4.35
C HIS A 275 -2.03 18.71 2.84
N ALA A 276 -1.87 17.64 2.05
CA ALA A 276 -1.83 17.74 0.60
C ALA A 276 -2.52 16.53 -0.06
N LEU A 277 -3.35 16.80 -1.05
CA LEU A 277 -3.97 15.78 -1.89
C LEU A 277 -3.69 16.06 -3.36
N HIS A 278 -2.91 15.19 -3.99
CA HIS A 278 -2.59 15.25 -5.40
C HIS A 278 -3.23 14.06 -6.13
N VAL A 279 -4.26 14.31 -6.92
CA VAL A 279 -5.03 13.31 -7.68
C VAL A 279 -4.78 13.57 -9.16
N VAL A 280 -3.95 12.73 -9.79
CA VAL A 280 -3.43 13.01 -11.12
C VAL A 280 -3.53 11.79 -12.03
N ASN A 281 -4.09 11.99 -13.22
CA ASN A 281 -4.21 10.93 -14.22
C ASN A 281 -4.92 9.66 -13.70
N ASN A 282 -5.98 9.80 -12.90
CA ASN A 282 -6.81 8.66 -12.50
C ASN A 282 -8.08 8.56 -13.35
N THR A 283 -8.60 7.35 -13.47
CA THR A 283 -9.94 7.10 -14.03
C THR A 283 -10.87 6.70 -12.91
N PHE A 284 -11.90 7.50 -12.67
CA PHE A 284 -12.97 7.22 -11.70
C PHE A 284 -14.20 6.73 -12.45
N ILE A 285 -14.86 5.67 -11.94
CA ILE A 285 -15.99 5.04 -12.62
C ILE A 285 -17.14 4.83 -11.63
N SER A 286 -18.28 5.47 -11.86
CA SER A 286 -19.52 5.21 -11.14
C SER A 286 -20.43 4.33 -11.97
N GLN A 287 -20.77 3.15 -11.45
CA GLN A 287 -21.75 2.25 -12.02
C GLN A 287 -23.15 2.44 -11.37
N GLY A 288 -23.24 3.26 -10.32
CA GLY A 288 -24.47 3.48 -9.58
C GLY A 288 -25.44 4.43 -10.29
N LEU A 289 -26.73 4.27 -9.96
CA LEU A 289 -27.81 5.19 -10.40
C LEU A 289 -27.88 6.45 -9.54
N ARG A 290 -27.24 6.46 -8.36
CA ARG A 290 -27.12 7.64 -7.50
C ARG A 290 -25.89 8.44 -7.90
N PRO A 291 -25.96 9.79 -7.91
CA PRO A 291 -24.79 10.61 -8.20
C PRO A 291 -23.64 10.32 -7.23
N ALA A 292 -22.47 9.97 -7.79
CA ALA A 292 -21.27 9.76 -7.01
C ALA A 292 -20.56 11.09 -6.69
N ILE A 293 -19.81 11.08 -5.60
CA ILE A 293 -18.79 12.08 -5.31
C ILE A 293 -17.44 11.43 -5.55
N PHE A 294 -16.85 11.72 -6.70
CA PHE A 294 -15.60 11.06 -7.11
C PHE A 294 -14.45 11.37 -6.16
N VAL A 295 -14.33 12.62 -5.72
CA VAL A 295 -13.32 13.08 -4.75
C VAL A 295 -13.98 14.05 -3.79
N ARG A 296 -13.86 13.81 -2.48
CA ARG A 296 -14.31 14.71 -1.43
C ARG A 296 -13.18 15.09 -0.48
N VAL A 297 -12.97 16.39 -0.29
CA VAL A 297 -12.01 16.92 0.66
C VAL A 297 -12.76 17.62 1.79
N HIS A 298 -12.56 17.12 3.02
CA HIS A 298 -13.17 17.69 4.23
C HIS A 298 -12.24 18.76 4.84
N ASP A 299 -11.95 19.81 4.07
CA ASP A 299 -10.98 20.87 4.41
C ASP A 299 -11.30 21.52 5.77
N GLY A 300 -12.57 21.76 6.06
CA GLY A 300 -13.02 22.35 7.31
C GLY A 300 -12.86 21.49 8.57
N LYS A 301 -12.47 20.21 8.42
CA LYS A 301 -12.18 19.31 9.55
C LYS A 301 -10.68 19.21 9.87
N LEU A 302 -9.84 19.79 9.05
CA LEU A 302 -8.39 19.78 9.19
C LEU A 302 -7.90 21.15 9.72
N ALA A 303 -6.87 21.15 10.55
CA ALA A 303 -6.39 22.37 11.20
C ALA A 303 -5.79 23.40 10.24
N ARG A 304 -5.41 22.98 9.04
CA ARG A 304 -4.88 23.83 7.97
C ARG A 304 -5.55 23.51 6.65
N PRO A 305 -5.69 24.51 5.75
CA PRO A 305 -6.18 24.26 4.40
C PRO A 305 -5.37 23.21 3.68
N VAL A 306 -6.06 22.33 2.93
CA VAL A 306 -5.43 21.28 2.15
C VAL A 306 -4.86 21.87 0.86
N GLU A 307 -3.58 21.59 0.59
CA GLU A 307 -3.01 21.79 -0.74
C GLU A 307 -3.64 20.76 -1.68
N GLN A 308 -4.43 21.22 -2.65
CA GLN A 308 -5.13 20.33 -3.59
C GLN A 308 -4.58 20.50 -4.99
N ARG A 309 -4.41 19.38 -5.69
CA ARG A 309 -4.13 19.36 -7.13
C ARG A 309 -4.86 18.20 -7.78
N LEU A 310 -5.88 18.51 -8.58
CA LEU A 310 -6.57 17.57 -9.44
C LEU A 310 -6.18 17.89 -10.90
N ALA A 311 -5.54 16.93 -11.56
CA ALA A 311 -5.12 17.12 -12.96
C ALA A 311 -5.29 15.85 -13.79
N ASN A 312 -5.77 15.99 -15.00
CA ASN A 312 -5.89 14.91 -15.98
C ASN A 312 -6.73 13.73 -15.48
N ASN A 313 -7.67 13.92 -14.55
CA ASN A 313 -8.54 12.82 -14.14
C ASN A 313 -9.70 12.68 -15.13
N LEU A 314 -10.14 11.44 -15.31
CA LEU A 314 -11.31 11.10 -16.10
C LEU A 314 -12.38 10.57 -15.17
N PHE A 315 -13.51 11.27 -15.09
CA PHE A 315 -14.64 10.93 -14.25
C PHE A 315 -15.76 10.36 -15.13
N ILE A 316 -16.11 9.10 -14.94
CA ILE A 316 -17.05 8.36 -15.76
C ILE A 316 -18.31 8.05 -14.99
N GLY A 317 -19.45 8.32 -15.62
CA GLY A 317 -20.78 8.06 -15.05
C GLY A 317 -21.38 9.26 -14.34
N LEU A 318 -22.44 9.00 -13.57
CA LEU A 318 -23.19 10.03 -12.86
C LEU A 318 -22.46 10.45 -11.59
N GLY A 319 -22.09 11.73 -11.51
CA GLY A 319 -21.40 12.25 -10.31
C GLY A 319 -20.61 13.52 -10.56
N VAL A 320 -20.00 14.01 -9.50
CA VAL A 320 -19.15 15.21 -9.53
C VAL A 320 -17.93 15.04 -8.63
N PRO A 321 -16.77 15.62 -8.95
CA PRO A 321 -15.73 15.85 -7.97
C PRO A 321 -16.13 17.04 -7.09
N ASP A 322 -16.07 16.85 -5.77
CA ASP A 322 -16.27 17.91 -4.78
C ASP A 322 -14.92 18.61 -4.53
N ALA A 323 -14.47 19.40 -5.49
CA ALA A 323 -13.19 20.05 -5.52
C ALA A 323 -13.31 21.53 -5.95
N ARG A 324 -12.29 22.33 -5.65
CA ARG A 324 -12.28 23.74 -6.05
C ARG A 324 -12.26 23.87 -7.56
N TRP A 325 -13.01 24.85 -8.09
CA TRP A 325 -13.09 25.09 -9.55
C TRP A 325 -11.72 25.27 -10.21
N SER A 326 -10.79 25.95 -9.57
CA SER A 326 -9.42 26.15 -10.07
C SER A 326 -8.66 24.84 -10.31
N ASP A 327 -9.01 23.79 -9.58
CA ASP A 327 -8.40 22.47 -9.72
C ASP A 327 -9.08 21.65 -10.81
N LEU A 328 -10.36 21.89 -11.10
CA LEU A 328 -11.12 21.15 -12.10
C LEU A 328 -10.70 21.45 -13.55
N VAL A 329 -10.21 22.67 -13.83
CA VAL A 329 -9.85 23.10 -15.19
C VAL A 329 -8.51 22.56 -15.69
N ARG A 330 -7.81 21.73 -14.93
CA ARG A 330 -6.49 21.20 -15.26
C ARG A 330 -6.56 19.85 -16.02
N GLY A 331 -7.24 19.84 -17.19
CA GLY A 331 -7.34 18.63 -18.01
C GLY A 331 -8.20 17.52 -17.40
N ASN A 332 -9.07 17.84 -16.42
CA ASN A 332 -10.04 16.92 -15.87
C ASN A 332 -11.31 16.92 -16.72
N PHE A 333 -11.92 15.75 -16.93
CA PHE A 333 -13.13 15.62 -17.74
C PHE A 333 -14.15 14.71 -17.06
N ILE A 334 -15.42 15.09 -17.14
CA ILE A 334 -16.57 14.24 -16.83
C ILE A 334 -17.11 13.73 -18.16
N ALA A 335 -17.30 12.42 -18.28
CA ALA A 335 -17.72 11.81 -19.54
C ALA A 335 -18.60 10.57 -19.34
N SER A 336 -19.26 10.13 -20.39
CA SER A 336 -19.98 8.86 -20.41
C SER A 336 -19.01 7.67 -20.59
N PRO A 337 -19.42 6.43 -20.24
CA PRO A 337 -18.63 5.23 -20.47
C PRO A 337 -18.20 5.02 -21.93
N SER A 338 -18.93 5.56 -22.88
CA SER A 338 -18.64 5.43 -24.33
C SER A 338 -17.30 6.04 -24.77
N VAL A 339 -16.66 6.86 -23.92
CA VAL A 339 -15.31 7.38 -24.24
C VAL A 339 -14.20 6.35 -23.98
N LEU A 340 -14.50 5.26 -23.27
CA LEU A 340 -13.60 4.17 -22.96
C LEU A 340 -13.64 3.06 -24.02
N ARG A 341 -12.63 2.21 -24.07
CA ARG A 341 -12.57 1.07 -25.00
C ARG A 341 -13.70 0.09 -24.76
N ASP A 342 -13.86 -0.39 -23.52
CA ASP A 342 -14.95 -1.26 -23.11
C ASP A 342 -14.98 -1.31 -21.57
N ALA A 343 -15.79 -0.46 -20.96
CA ALA A 343 -15.88 -0.37 -19.50
C ALA A 343 -16.46 -1.63 -18.87
N ASP A 344 -17.34 -2.34 -19.56
CA ASP A 344 -18.01 -3.56 -19.06
C ASP A 344 -17.05 -4.74 -19.01
N GLN A 345 -16.03 -4.74 -19.88
CA GLN A 345 -14.94 -5.72 -19.88
C GLN A 345 -13.72 -5.27 -19.06
N GLY A 346 -13.82 -4.16 -18.34
CA GLY A 346 -12.70 -3.63 -17.54
C GLY A 346 -11.60 -2.96 -18.37
N LEU A 347 -11.87 -2.61 -19.62
CA LEU A 347 -10.93 -1.92 -20.52
C LEU A 347 -11.10 -0.42 -20.41
N TYR A 348 -10.48 0.16 -19.41
CA TYR A 348 -10.67 1.56 -18.99
C TYR A 348 -9.77 2.58 -19.72
N ALA A 349 -9.00 2.18 -20.71
CA ALA A 349 -8.28 3.10 -21.61
C ALA A 349 -9.27 3.87 -22.48
N LEU A 350 -8.91 5.09 -22.90
CA LEU A 350 -9.71 5.86 -23.85
C LEU A 350 -9.86 5.11 -25.18
N HIS A 351 -11.07 5.14 -25.73
CA HIS A 351 -11.30 4.63 -27.09
C HIS A 351 -10.35 5.32 -28.09
N PRO A 352 -9.78 4.62 -29.08
CA PRO A 352 -8.85 5.21 -30.05
C PRO A 352 -9.39 6.48 -30.75
N MET A 353 -10.70 6.55 -30.97
CA MET A 353 -11.39 7.69 -31.60
C MET A 353 -11.90 8.72 -30.57
N SER A 354 -11.57 8.60 -29.30
CA SER A 354 -12.02 9.55 -28.28
C SER A 354 -11.43 10.94 -28.50
N ALA A 355 -12.29 11.97 -28.57
CA ALA A 355 -11.87 13.36 -28.66
C ALA A 355 -11.12 13.87 -27.40
N LEU A 356 -11.07 13.09 -26.32
CA LEU A 356 -10.35 13.42 -25.10
C LEU A 356 -8.86 13.06 -25.16
N ARG A 357 -8.43 12.28 -26.16
CA ARG A 357 -7.00 11.94 -26.33
C ARG A 357 -6.17 13.21 -26.54
N GLY A 358 -5.07 13.32 -25.80
CA GLY A 358 -4.16 14.48 -25.87
C GLY A 358 -4.74 15.79 -25.33
N ARG A 359 -5.83 15.75 -24.55
CA ARG A 359 -6.48 16.95 -23.97
C ARG A 359 -6.04 17.22 -22.54
N GLY A 360 -5.13 16.43 -21.99
CA GLY A 360 -4.53 16.66 -20.69
C GLY A 360 -3.47 17.77 -20.70
N VAL A 361 -2.99 18.09 -19.50
CA VAL A 361 -1.91 19.04 -19.24
C VAL A 361 -0.68 18.31 -18.69
N ALA A 362 0.49 18.95 -18.70
CA ALA A 362 1.68 18.38 -18.07
C ALA A 362 1.44 18.15 -16.58
N PRO A 363 1.57 16.91 -16.07
CA PRO A 363 1.30 16.62 -14.64
C PRO A 363 2.22 17.36 -13.68
N GLY A 364 3.50 17.53 -14.04
CA GLY A 364 4.50 18.22 -13.24
C GLY A 364 4.86 17.49 -11.96
N SER A 365 5.30 18.24 -10.93
CA SER A 365 5.68 17.72 -9.62
C SER A 365 4.99 18.49 -8.50
N ALA A 366 4.89 17.88 -7.32
CA ALA A 366 4.44 18.54 -6.10
C ALA A 366 5.19 17.97 -4.90
N ARG A 367 5.58 18.81 -3.96
CA ARG A 367 6.36 18.44 -2.75
C ARG A 367 7.57 17.55 -3.04
N GLY A 368 8.29 17.80 -4.14
CA GLY A 368 9.46 17.03 -4.57
C GLY A 368 9.14 15.68 -5.20
N VAL A 369 7.87 15.34 -5.39
CA VAL A 369 7.42 14.08 -6.00
C VAL A 369 6.98 14.33 -7.44
N ASP A 370 7.53 13.56 -8.40
CA ASP A 370 7.07 13.56 -9.79
C ASP A 370 5.66 12.95 -9.86
N LEU A 371 4.73 13.72 -10.43
CA LEU A 371 3.33 13.32 -10.61
C LEU A 371 3.04 12.75 -12.02
N GLN A 372 4.04 12.70 -12.89
CA GLN A 372 3.88 12.11 -14.20
C GLN A 372 3.69 10.59 -14.08
N PRO A 373 2.66 10.00 -14.67
CA PRO A 373 2.58 8.55 -14.78
C PRO A 373 3.79 7.98 -15.53
N ARG A 374 4.43 6.96 -14.97
CA ARG A 374 5.54 6.23 -15.56
C ARG A 374 5.15 4.80 -15.90
N ALA A 375 4.01 4.37 -15.42
CA ALA A 375 3.45 3.05 -15.68
C ALA A 375 1.93 3.11 -15.73
N ALA A 376 1.31 2.02 -16.16
CA ALA A 376 -0.12 1.78 -16.09
C ALA A 376 -0.39 0.42 -15.49
N PHE A 377 -1.52 0.27 -14.79
CA PHE A 377 -1.98 -1.01 -14.27
C PHE A 377 -2.14 -2.04 -15.38
N THR A 378 -1.77 -3.29 -15.09
CA THR A 378 -1.95 -4.44 -15.99
C THR A 378 -2.66 -5.57 -15.25
N PRO A 379 -3.86 -5.99 -15.70
CA PRO A 379 -4.57 -7.11 -15.09
C PRO A 379 -3.78 -8.44 -15.18
N PRO A 380 -3.97 -9.38 -14.21
CA PRO A 380 -4.81 -9.27 -13.02
C PRO A 380 -4.19 -8.39 -11.93
N VAL A 381 -2.87 -8.31 -11.85
CA VAL A 381 -2.07 -7.45 -10.98
C VAL A 381 -0.75 -7.14 -11.69
N GLY A 382 -0.16 -5.99 -11.38
CA GLY A 382 1.11 -5.57 -11.93
C GLY A 382 1.04 -4.24 -12.66
N THR A 383 2.17 -3.85 -13.22
CA THR A 383 2.29 -2.62 -14.00
C THR A 383 3.07 -2.87 -15.28
N ARG A 384 2.74 -2.11 -16.32
CA ARG A 384 3.59 -1.97 -17.51
C ARG A 384 4.13 -0.55 -17.57
N GLU A 385 5.39 -0.40 -17.93
CA GLU A 385 5.97 0.92 -18.20
C GLU A 385 5.27 1.59 -19.37
N ILE A 386 5.18 2.92 -19.33
CA ILE A 386 4.69 3.73 -20.42
C ILE A 386 5.76 4.70 -20.92
N THR A 387 5.81 4.93 -22.22
CA THR A 387 6.60 6.02 -22.77
C THR A 387 5.91 7.35 -22.45
N THR A 388 6.68 8.36 -22.04
CA THR A 388 6.13 9.70 -21.82
C THR A 388 5.49 10.19 -23.15
N PRO A 389 4.18 10.49 -23.15
CA PRO A 389 3.51 10.89 -24.38
C PRO A 389 3.85 12.35 -24.73
N ASP A 390 3.82 12.69 -26.02
CA ASP A 390 3.96 14.07 -26.49
C ASP A 390 2.82 14.95 -25.97
N ARG A 391 1.63 14.38 -25.83
CA ARG A 391 0.43 15.02 -25.31
C ARG A 391 -0.28 14.11 -24.31
N TRP A 392 -0.41 14.59 -23.10
CA TRP A 392 -1.10 13.87 -22.03
C TRP A 392 -2.60 13.70 -22.34
N SER A 393 -3.14 12.56 -22.01
CA SER A 393 -4.57 12.28 -22.03
C SER A 393 -5.13 12.24 -20.59
N PRO A 394 -6.41 12.58 -20.37
CA PRO A 394 -7.04 12.33 -19.08
C PRO A 394 -7.20 10.83 -18.82
N GLY A 395 -7.17 10.47 -17.53
CA GLY A 395 -7.32 9.08 -17.08
C GLY A 395 -6.00 8.34 -16.83
N ALA A 396 -6.13 7.10 -16.38
CA ALA A 396 -5.04 6.26 -15.90
C ALA A 396 -4.12 5.72 -17.02
N PHE A 397 -4.61 5.69 -18.26
CA PHE A 397 -3.91 5.09 -19.40
C PHE A 397 -3.50 6.17 -20.40
N GLN A 398 -2.30 6.04 -20.95
CA GLN A 398 -1.69 7.02 -21.88
C GLN A 398 -1.40 6.42 -23.26
N ASP A 399 -2.17 5.42 -23.69
CA ASP A 399 -1.99 4.73 -24.98
C ASP A 399 -2.48 5.60 -26.15
#